data_8dc25df40519b9e51b5fe99d5d5e0480
#
_entry.id   8dc25df40519b9e51b5fe99d5d5e0480
#
_cell.length_a   1.000
_cell.length_b   1.000
_cell.length_c   1.000
_cell.angle_alpha   90.00
_cell.angle_beta   90.00
_cell.angle_gamma   90.00
#
_symmetry.space_group_name_H-M   'P 1'
#
loop_
_entity.id
_entity.type
_entity.pdbx_description
1 polymer ?
#
loop_
_entity_poly.entity_id
_entity_poly.type
_entity_poly.pdbx_seq_one_letter_code
_entity_poly.pdbx_strand_id
1 'polypeptide(L)'
;MAVWNRSKGDASSTESQTKNEFPEQYRVESEAQGVIDNAEEDGYELHRGLKARHITMIAIGGAIGTGLIIGTGSALARAGPAAILISYTFVGFIVYLVMCALGEMAAWLPLPSGFTGYAVRFCDPALGFAVGYSYYCKYIIVTPNQLTAAALVISYWVDRNKVNPGVWITVFLVTIICINYFGIRFFGEFEFWLSTFKVLVIVSVILLSLILALGGGPDHDRKGFRYWKNPGAFNTYINEGSSGRFLAFWSTMVMASFAYLGTELVGVTVGEAQNPRKTIPRAIKLTFYRILFFYIFSVFLLGMLVPYNSQDLIFSTTKSNSAAASPYVVAIQLSGIKVLPGILNGCILLFVFSASNSDMYIATRTIYGLAREGKAPKILARTDKRGVPIYALGLSSLFALLAFMNVSNDSKIVFGYFVNLVTVFGLLTWISILVTHIYFVRARNAQGVSETSMAFTAPFGVSGSYFALAFCILISLTKSYNVFAHDPKKYGTFDYKNFITAYLGIPIYLILIFGYKFVTKSKSVKPHEADLWTGKDKIDREEAEFLARKAAENKNHKKAGFFYRHFLSWLF
;
A
#
# COMPACT_ATOMS: atom_id res chain seq x y z
N MET A 1 -19.98 66.24 -43.24
CA MET A 1 -19.29 67.54 -43.21
C MET A 1 -18.15 67.41 -42.24
N ALA A 2 -16.96 67.59 -42.77
CA ALA A 2 -15.73 68.19 -42.21
C ALA A 2 -15.10 67.46 -41.01
N VAL A 3 -13.98 66.91 -41.09
CA VAL A 3 -12.60 67.18 -41.61
C VAL A 3 -11.60 67.51 -40.47
N TRP A 4 -10.53 66.72 -40.44
CA TRP A 4 -9.13 67.06 -40.08
C TRP A 4 -8.78 67.27 -38.58
N ASN A 5 -7.55 67.01 -38.04
CA ASN A 5 -6.24 66.67 -38.61
C ASN A 5 -5.30 66.19 -37.51
N ARG A 6 -4.23 65.55 -37.93
CA ARG A 6 -2.97 65.15 -37.31
C ARG A 6 -2.39 66.10 -36.27
N SER A 7 -1.69 65.56 -35.24
CA SER A 7 -0.30 65.94 -35.02
C SER A 7 0.49 64.84 -34.30
N LYS A 8 1.69 64.56 -34.79
CA LYS A 8 2.74 63.73 -34.24
C LYS A 8 3.35 64.45 -33.03
N GLY A 9 3.74 63.67 -32.03
CA GLY A 9 4.60 64.11 -30.93
C GLY A 9 5.41 62.92 -30.40
N ASP A 10 6.68 62.87 -30.81
CA ASP A 10 7.69 61.96 -30.26
C ASP A 10 7.92 62.27 -28.78
N ALA A 11 7.88 61.25 -27.93
CA ALA A 11 8.51 61.29 -26.61
C ALA A 11 9.09 59.91 -26.31
N SER A 12 10.40 59.80 -26.47
CA SER A 12 11.24 58.72 -25.94
C SER A 12 11.14 58.70 -24.43
N SER A 13 10.64 57.62 -23.86
CA SER A 13 10.83 57.29 -22.45
C SER A 13 11.52 55.95 -22.34
N THR A 14 12.72 56.03 -21.85
CA THR A 14 13.66 54.99 -21.47
C THR A 14 12.98 54.11 -20.39
N GLU A 15 12.48 52.92 -20.76
CA GLU A 15 12.16 51.87 -19.78
C GLU A 15 13.48 51.19 -19.39
N SER A 16 13.89 51.45 -18.15
CA SER A 16 14.91 50.67 -17.48
C SER A 16 14.34 49.28 -17.16
N GLN A 17 14.70 48.28 -17.97
CA GLN A 17 14.50 46.88 -17.65
C GLN A 17 15.36 46.53 -16.43
N THR A 18 14.77 46.51 -15.24
CA THR A 18 15.29 45.79 -14.10
C THR A 18 15.16 44.29 -14.42
N LYS A 19 16.26 43.71 -14.87
CA LYS A 19 16.41 42.23 -14.88
C LYS A 19 16.36 41.75 -13.44
N ASN A 20 15.20 41.25 -13.01
CA ASN A 20 15.13 40.39 -11.86
C ASN A 20 15.80 39.07 -12.23
N GLU A 21 17.07 38.92 -11.90
CA GLU A 21 17.77 37.65 -11.93
C GLU A 21 17.16 36.77 -10.81
N PHE A 22 16.33 35.84 -11.20
CA PHE A 22 15.89 34.75 -10.29
C PHE A 22 17.11 33.91 -9.90
N PRO A 23 17.21 33.44 -8.64
CA PRO A 23 18.30 32.57 -8.20
C PRO A 23 18.46 31.36 -9.13
N GLU A 24 19.67 30.94 -9.38
CA GLU A 24 20.03 29.82 -10.27
C GLU A 24 19.29 28.52 -9.95
N GLN A 25 18.83 28.38 -8.72
CA GLN A 25 18.02 27.27 -8.19
C GLN A 25 16.61 27.17 -8.86
N TYR A 26 16.00 28.31 -9.21
CA TYR A 26 14.76 28.38 -9.98
C TYR A 26 14.95 28.05 -11.46
N ARG A 27 16.15 28.24 -11.97
CA ARG A 27 16.48 27.88 -13.36
C ARG A 27 16.53 26.38 -13.58
N VAL A 28 17.08 25.63 -12.64
CA VAL A 28 17.09 24.14 -12.68
C VAL A 28 15.69 23.56 -12.56
N GLU A 29 14.81 24.18 -11.75
CA GLU A 29 13.42 23.76 -11.62
C GLU A 29 12.57 24.19 -12.82
N SER A 30 12.83 25.35 -13.43
CA SER A 30 12.17 25.74 -14.68
C SER A 30 12.63 24.89 -15.87
N GLU A 31 13.88 24.44 -15.88
CA GLU A 31 14.39 23.46 -16.86
C GLU A 31 13.78 22.07 -16.63
N ALA A 32 13.57 21.66 -15.37
CA ALA A 32 12.87 20.41 -15.05
C ALA A 32 11.38 20.49 -15.39
N GLN A 33 10.74 21.64 -15.17
CA GLN A 33 9.36 21.91 -15.56
C GLN A 33 9.23 22.03 -17.08
N GLY A 34 10.17 22.71 -17.75
CA GLY A 34 10.26 22.77 -19.21
C GLY A 34 10.56 21.43 -19.87
N VAL A 35 11.25 20.52 -19.17
CA VAL A 35 11.44 19.11 -19.60
C VAL A 35 10.12 18.32 -19.43
N ILE A 36 9.31 18.64 -18.44
CA ILE A 36 7.99 18.03 -18.24
C ILE A 36 7.00 18.54 -19.30
N ASP A 37 7.00 19.86 -19.59
CA ASP A 37 6.12 20.46 -20.59
C ASP A 37 6.54 20.08 -22.04
N ASN A 38 7.82 19.97 -22.33
CA ASN A 38 8.34 19.49 -23.62
C ASN A 38 8.20 17.97 -23.80
N ALA A 39 7.97 17.19 -22.72
CA ALA A 39 7.67 15.77 -22.80
C ALA A 39 6.20 15.50 -23.19
N GLU A 40 5.32 16.52 -23.15
CA GLU A 40 3.97 16.44 -23.68
C GLU A 40 3.93 16.46 -25.21
N GLU A 41 4.98 16.95 -25.89
CA GLU A 41 5.07 16.94 -27.36
C GLU A 41 5.59 15.63 -27.97
N ASP A 42 6.32 14.81 -27.20
CA ASP A 42 6.78 13.48 -27.67
C ASP A 42 5.74 12.40 -27.34
N GLY A 43 4.77 12.22 -28.19
CA GLY A 43 3.62 11.29 -28.34
C GLY A 43 3.56 9.92 -27.64
N TYR A 44 4.24 9.69 -26.53
CA TYR A 44 4.27 8.43 -25.77
C TYR A 44 3.92 8.61 -24.29
N GLU A 45 2.79 9.26 -24.00
CA GLU A 45 2.27 9.37 -22.64
C GLU A 45 1.59 8.09 -22.17
N LEU A 46 1.65 7.88 -20.84
CA LEU A 46 0.82 6.88 -20.19
C LEU A 46 -0.66 7.23 -20.41
N HIS A 47 -1.38 6.38 -21.11
CA HIS A 47 -2.82 6.60 -21.27
C HIS A 47 -3.52 6.56 -19.90
N ARG A 48 -4.16 7.67 -19.49
CA ARG A 48 -5.05 7.75 -18.32
C ARG A 48 -6.29 6.88 -18.58
N GLY A 49 -6.15 5.56 -18.47
CA GLY A 49 -7.18 4.58 -18.84
C GLY A 49 -8.04 4.09 -17.67
N LEU A 50 -7.71 4.45 -16.42
CA LEU A 50 -8.43 4.00 -15.23
C LEU A 50 -9.61 4.91 -14.92
N LYS A 51 -10.82 4.33 -14.86
CA LYS A 51 -12.04 5.05 -14.41
C LYS A 51 -12.04 5.13 -12.88
N ALA A 52 -12.81 6.07 -12.30
CA ALA A 52 -12.95 6.24 -10.86
C ALA A 52 -13.32 4.93 -10.13
N ARG A 53 -14.17 4.08 -10.72
CA ARG A 53 -14.54 2.75 -10.20
C ARG A 53 -13.33 1.82 -10.07
N HIS A 54 -12.39 1.86 -11.04
CA HIS A 54 -11.18 1.02 -11.00
C HIS A 54 -10.29 1.46 -9.83
N ILE A 55 -10.05 2.76 -9.67
CA ILE A 55 -9.24 3.33 -8.59
C ILE A 55 -9.83 2.97 -7.22
N THR A 56 -11.14 3.12 -7.05
CA THR A 56 -11.83 2.78 -5.80
C THR A 56 -11.69 1.30 -5.47
N MET A 57 -11.87 0.41 -6.45
CA MET A 57 -11.76 -1.04 -6.23
C MET A 57 -10.32 -1.50 -6.04
N ILE A 58 -9.35 -0.92 -6.75
CA ILE A 58 -7.92 -1.16 -6.50
C ILE A 58 -7.55 -0.71 -5.07
N ALA A 59 -8.05 0.44 -4.62
CA ALA A 59 -7.80 0.94 -3.26
C ALA A 59 -8.41 0.04 -2.17
N ILE A 60 -9.59 -0.51 -2.40
CA ILE A 60 -10.26 -1.42 -1.44
C ILE A 60 -9.66 -2.83 -1.53
N GLY A 61 -9.57 -3.41 -2.72
CA GLY A 61 -9.16 -4.78 -2.95
C GLY A 61 -7.65 -4.99 -2.90
N GLY A 62 -6.85 -3.98 -3.28
CA GLY A 62 -5.39 -4.05 -3.25
C GLY A 62 -4.81 -4.16 -1.83
N ALA A 63 -5.53 -3.67 -0.82
CA ALA A 63 -5.12 -3.82 0.57
C ALA A 63 -5.60 -5.13 1.22
N ILE A 64 -6.59 -5.84 0.64
CA ILE A 64 -6.99 -7.16 1.11
C ILE A 64 -6.09 -8.19 0.44
N GLY A 65 -5.00 -8.55 1.13
CA GLY A 65 -3.96 -9.43 0.62
C GLY A 65 -3.69 -10.64 1.51
N THR A 66 -2.58 -11.32 1.23
CA THR A 66 -2.10 -12.52 1.94
C THR A 66 -1.82 -12.27 3.42
N GLY A 67 -1.49 -11.04 3.82
CA GLY A 67 -1.23 -10.69 5.21
C GLY A 67 -2.41 -10.93 6.13
N LEU A 68 -3.62 -10.57 5.71
CA LEU A 68 -4.83 -10.80 6.49
C LEU A 68 -5.27 -12.27 6.46
N ILE A 69 -5.19 -12.93 5.32
CA ILE A 69 -5.82 -14.23 5.10
C ILE A 69 -4.89 -15.39 5.42
N ILE A 70 -3.58 -15.24 5.21
CA ILE A 70 -2.57 -16.27 5.47
C ILE A 70 -1.75 -15.91 6.73
N GLY A 71 -1.26 -14.68 6.81
CA GLY A 71 -0.36 -14.24 7.86
C GLY A 71 -0.96 -14.29 9.27
N THR A 72 -2.26 -14.04 9.41
CA THR A 72 -2.96 -14.06 10.71
C THR A 72 -2.88 -15.41 11.42
N GLY A 73 -2.77 -16.52 10.70
CA GLY A 73 -2.66 -17.85 11.29
C GLY A 73 -1.39 -18.02 12.13
N SER A 74 -0.24 -17.60 11.60
CA SER A 74 1.02 -17.66 12.32
C SER A 74 1.06 -16.71 13.52
N ALA A 75 0.42 -15.55 13.40
CA ALA A 75 0.28 -14.60 14.50
C ALA A 75 -0.62 -15.15 15.62
N LEU A 76 -1.76 -15.75 15.27
CA LEU A 76 -2.68 -16.38 16.24
C LEU A 76 -2.02 -17.53 16.99
N ALA A 77 -1.36 -18.46 16.27
CA ALA A 77 -0.66 -19.60 16.89
C ALA A 77 0.44 -19.14 17.87
N ARG A 78 1.13 -18.04 17.56
CA ARG A 78 2.23 -17.53 18.36
C ARG A 78 1.78 -16.77 19.60
N ALA A 79 0.76 -15.94 19.49
CA ALA A 79 0.47 -14.94 20.51
C ALA A 79 -0.93 -15.05 21.15
N GLY A 80 -1.83 -15.80 20.55
CA GLY A 80 -3.21 -15.94 21.02
C GLY A 80 -4.17 -14.85 20.54
N PRO A 81 -5.49 -15.02 20.76
CA PRO A 81 -6.52 -14.19 20.17
C PRO A 81 -6.52 -12.73 20.63
N ALA A 82 -6.26 -12.45 21.91
CA ALA A 82 -6.24 -11.08 22.40
C ALA A 82 -5.02 -10.32 21.87
N ALA A 83 -3.87 -10.96 21.80
CA ALA A 83 -2.65 -10.34 21.30
C ALA A 83 -2.78 -9.90 19.84
N ILE A 84 -3.33 -10.76 18.97
CA ILE A 84 -3.55 -10.40 17.57
C ILE A 84 -4.61 -9.31 17.42
N LEU A 85 -5.70 -9.34 18.19
CA LEU A 85 -6.72 -8.30 18.14
C LEU A 85 -6.15 -6.92 18.51
N ILE A 86 -5.37 -6.85 19.60
CA ILE A 86 -4.73 -5.63 20.05
C ILE A 86 -3.73 -5.12 19.01
N SER A 87 -2.89 -6.03 18.45
CA SER A 87 -1.89 -5.67 17.44
C SER A 87 -2.52 -5.13 16.17
N TYR A 88 -3.56 -5.79 15.66
CA TYR A 88 -4.25 -5.34 14.45
C TYR A 88 -5.01 -4.04 14.68
N THR A 89 -5.60 -3.84 15.85
CA THR A 89 -6.26 -2.58 16.22
C THR A 89 -5.24 -1.45 16.31
N PHE A 90 -4.12 -1.68 16.98
CA PHE A 90 -3.09 -0.68 17.19
C PHE A 90 -2.40 -0.28 15.87
N VAL A 91 -1.94 -1.26 15.09
CA VAL A 91 -1.35 -0.99 13.76
C VAL A 91 -2.37 -0.38 12.81
N GLY A 92 -3.63 -0.81 12.86
CA GLY A 92 -4.72 -0.19 12.11
C GLY A 92 -4.91 1.29 12.44
N PHE A 93 -4.80 1.66 13.71
CA PHE A 93 -4.82 3.06 14.13
C PHE A 93 -3.62 3.86 13.59
N ILE A 94 -2.40 3.30 13.66
CA ILE A 94 -1.20 3.92 13.06
C ILE A 94 -1.41 4.15 11.56
N VAL A 95 -1.87 3.14 10.84
CA VAL A 95 -2.15 3.23 9.40
C VAL A 95 -3.20 4.29 9.09
N TYR A 96 -4.24 4.38 9.91
CA TYR A 96 -5.23 5.44 9.76
C TYR A 96 -4.61 6.84 9.90
N LEU A 97 -3.70 7.04 10.86
CA LEU A 97 -2.96 8.31 11.00
C LEU A 97 -2.08 8.60 9.79
N VAL A 98 -1.37 7.59 9.27
CA VAL A 98 -0.57 7.71 8.03
C VAL A 98 -1.45 8.14 6.85
N MET A 99 -2.64 7.53 6.73
CA MET A 99 -3.58 7.87 5.66
C MET A 99 -4.17 9.26 5.81
N CYS A 100 -4.43 9.72 7.04
CA CYS A 100 -4.87 11.09 7.28
C CYS A 100 -3.78 12.11 6.91
N ALA A 101 -2.53 11.84 7.29
CA ALA A 101 -1.38 12.68 6.93
C ALA A 101 -1.19 12.78 5.40
N LEU A 102 -1.22 11.64 4.72
CA LEU A 102 -1.14 11.58 3.26
C LEU A 102 -2.32 12.31 2.60
N GLY A 103 -3.51 12.12 3.14
CA GLY A 103 -4.73 12.72 2.62
C GLY A 103 -4.80 14.23 2.77
N GLU A 104 -4.22 14.80 3.83
CA GLU A 104 -4.14 16.25 4.02
C GLU A 104 -3.26 16.88 2.92
N MET A 105 -2.08 16.32 2.67
CA MET A 105 -1.19 16.77 1.57
C MET A 105 -1.85 16.60 0.20
N ALA A 106 -2.48 15.46 -0.03
CA ALA A 106 -3.09 15.11 -1.30
C ALA A 106 -4.38 15.91 -1.59
N ALA A 107 -5.13 16.31 -0.57
CA ALA A 107 -6.28 17.19 -0.71
C ALA A 107 -5.89 18.65 -0.99
N TRP A 108 -4.72 19.08 -0.49
CA TRP A 108 -4.19 20.40 -0.79
C TRP A 108 -3.65 20.49 -2.21
N LEU A 109 -2.79 19.56 -2.58
CA LEU A 109 -2.10 19.53 -3.86
C LEU A 109 -1.99 18.10 -4.39
N PRO A 110 -2.93 17.63 -5.20
CA PRO A 110 -2.89 16.28 -5.77
C PRO A 110 -1.82 16.15 -6.87
N LEU A 111 -0.62 15.70 -6.46
CA LEU A 111 0.50 15.49 -7.37
C LEU A 111 0.43 14.11 -8.04
N PRO A 112 0.70 14.00 -9.36
CA PRO A 112 0.79 12.70 -10.05
C PRO A 112 1.87 11.78 -9.48
N SER A 113 2.97 12.34 -8.97
CA SER A 113 4.06 11.62 -8.32
C SER A 113 3.71 11.13 -6.90
N GLY A 114 2.55 11.50 -6.36
CA GLY A 114 2.10 11.08 -5.04
C GLY A 114 3.05 11.49 -3.91
N PHE A 115 3.23 10.59 -2.94
CA PHE A 115 4.04 10.88 -1.75
C PHE A 115 5.54 11.06 -2.04
N THR A 116 6.07 10.56 -3.16
CA THR A 116 7.46 10.82 -3.58
C THR A 116 7.64 12.28 -3.96
N GLY A 117 6.68 12.84 -4.70
CA GLY A 117 6.64 14.24 -5.06
C GLY A 117 6.46 15.16 -3.86
N TYR A 118 5.62 14.79 -2.90
CA TYR A 118 5.48 15.55 -1.65
C TYR A 118 6.79 15.59 -0.86
N ALA A 119 7.53 14.47 -0.78
CA ALA A 119 8.80 14.40 -0.09
C ALA A 119 9.85 15.32 -0.73
N VAL A 120 9.93 15.35 -2.05
CA VAL A 120 10.82 16.28 -2.80
C VAL A 120 10.46 17.73 -2.53
N ARG A 121 9.16 18.04 -2.58
CA ARG A 121 8.65 19.42 -2.61
C ARG A 121 8.62 20.07 -1.23
N PHE A 122 8.29 19.30 -0.18
CA PHE A 122 8.08 19.85 1.15
C PHE A 122 9.22 19.56 2.13
N CYS A 123 10.04 18.52 1.88
CA CYS A 123 11.03 18.07 2.83
C CYS A 123 12.46 18.11 2.25
N ASP A 124 12.77 17.18 1.35
CA ASP A 124 14.12 17.01 0.83
C ASP A 124 14.11 16.16 -0.45
N PRO A 125 14.77 16.60 -1.53
CA PRO A 125 14.90 15.81 -2.76
C PRO A 125 15.50 14.41 -2.52
N ALA A 126 16.45 14.29 -1.58
CA ALA A 126 17.05 13.01 -1.23
C ALA A 126 16.07 12.06 -0.55
N LEU A 127 15.15 12.61 0.28
CA LEU A 127 14.07 11.82 0.87
C LEU A 127 13.11 11.30 -0.22
N GLY A 128 12.73 12.16 -1.18
CA GLY A 128 11.89 11.76 -2.29
C GLY A 128 12.53 10.68 -3.18
N PHE A 129 13.85 10.79 -3.42
CA PHE A 129 14.62 9.74 -4.10
C PHE A 129 14.58 8.42 -3.34
N ALA A 130 14.92 8.45 -2.05
CA ALA A 130 14.99 7.26 -1.23
C ALA A 130 13.64 6.57 -1.06
N VAL A 131 12.55 7.33 -0.87
CA VAL A 131 11.21 6.75 -0.73
C VAL A 131 10.72 6.15 -2.05
N GLY A 132 11.05 6.75 -3.20
CA GLY A 132 10.71 6.19 -4.50
C GLY A 132 11.36 4.83 -4.73
N TYR A 133 12.67 4.71 -4.48
CA TYR A 133 13.38 3.44 -4.57
C TYR A 133 12.96 2.44 -3.49
N SER A 134 12.72 2.89 -2.25
CA SER A 134 12.21 2.03 -1.18
C SER A 134 10.85 1.42 -1.55
N TYR A 135 9.98 2.20 -2.16
CA TYR A 135 8.68 1.76 -2.63
C TYR A 135 8.80 0.77 -3.80
N TYR A 136 9.71 1.02 -4.73
CA TYR A 136 10.05 0.07 -5.78
C TYR A 136 10.56 -1.25 -5.19
N CYS A 137 11.53 -1.20 -4.27
CA CYS A 137 12.07 -2.37 -3.58
C CYS A 137 10.97 -3.18 -2.87
N LYS A 138 10.02 -2.51 -2.22
CA LYS A 138 8.85 -3.16 -1.62
C LYS A 138 8.10 -4.01 -2.64
N TYR A 139 7.78 -3.44 -3.81
CA TYR A 139 6.93 -4.12 -4.80
C TYR A 139 7.64 -5.21 -5.59
N ILE A 140 8.93 -5.07 -5.88
CA ILE A 140 9.71 -6.16 -6.51
C ILE A 140 9.93 -7.34 -5.57
N ILE A 141 9.76 -7.17 -4.24
CA ILE A 141 9.87 -8.25 -3.26
C ILE A 141 8.48 -8.80 -2.90
N VAL A 142 7.43 -7.99 -2.86
CA VAL A 142 6.09 -8.49 -2.56
C VAL A 142 5.53 -9.35 -3.69
N THR A 143 5.88 -9.09 -4.94
CA THR A 143 5.46 -9.92 -6.08
C THR A 143 5.92 -11.39 -5.93
N PRO A 144 7.21 -11.71 -5.73
CA PRO A 144 7.63 -13.09 -5.46
C PRO A 144 7.07 -13.65 -4.15
N ASN A 145 6.78 -12.80 -3.15
CA ASN A 145 6.10 -13.22 -1.93
C ASN A 145 4.68 -13.74 -2.22
N GLN A 146 3.92 -13.05 -3.06
CA GLN A 146 2.59 -13.51 -3.48
C GLN A 146 2.67 -14.80 -4.29
N LEU A 147 3.63 -14.94 -5.20
CA LEU A 147 3.85 -16.19 -5.94
C LEU A 147 4.20 -17.36 -5.00
N THR A 148 4.98 -17.10 -3.96
CA THR A 148 5.27 -18.06 -2.88
C THR A 148 3.99 -18.44 -2.12
N ALA A 149 3.15 -17.47 -1.81
CA ALA A 149 1.86 -17.71 -1.15
C ALA A 149 0.91 -18.54 -2.03
N ALA A 150 0.93 -18.31 -3.35
CA ALA A 150 0.15 -19.15 -4.30
C ALA A 150 0.59 -20.61 -4.25
N ALA A 151 1.90 -20.86 -4.23
CA ALA A 151 2.43 -22.21 -4.11
C ALA A 151 2.05 -22.87 -2.78
N LEU A 152 2.01 -22.10 -1.67
CA LEU A 152 1.50 -22.57 -0.36
C LEU A 152 0.03 -22.96 -0.43
N VAL A 153 -0.81 -22.16 -1.07
CA VAL A 153 -2.25 -22.43 -1.18
C VAL A 153 -2.50 -23.66 -2.04
N ILE A 154 -1.78 -23.85 -3.14
CA ILE A 154 -1.92 -25.00 -4.03
C ILE A 154 -1.52 -26.30 -3.33
N SER A 155 -0.62 -26.27 -2.37
CA SER A 155 -0.22 -27.45 -1.61
C SER A 155 -1.36 -28.09 -0.80
N TYR A 156 -2.51 -27.40 -0.69
CA TYR A 156 -3.75 -27.98 -0.17
C TYR A 156 -4.29 -29.14 -1.02
N TRP A 157 -4.20 -29.06 -2.34
CA TRP A 157 -4.70 -30.08 -3.27
C TRP A 157 -3.61 -31.00 -3.81
N VAL A 158 -2.42 -30.45 -4.01
CA VAL A 158 -1.30 -31.15 -4.65
C VAL A 158 -0.06 -31.07 -3.79
N ASP A 159 0.37 -32.23 -3.28
CA ASP A 159 1.56 -32.32 -2.45
C ASP A 159 2.80 -31.86 -3.27
N ARG A 160 3.69 -31.11 -2.61
CA ARG A 160 4.95 -30.64 -3.12
C ARG A 160 5.84 -31.75 -3.68
N ASN A 161 5.77 -32.96 -3.11
CA ASN A 161 6.53 -34.13 -3.56
C ASN A 161 6.02 -34.69 -4.89
N LYS A 162 4.72 -34.41 -5.24
CA LYS A 162 4.13 -34.85 -6.52
C LYS A 162 4.42 -33.85 -7.64
N VAL A 163 4.28 -32.55 -7.34
CA VAL A 163 4.53 -31.48 -8.31
C VAL A 163 5.36 -30.38 -7.67
N ASN A 164 6.49 -30.07 -8.30
CA ASN A 164 7.38 -29.01 -7.81
C ASN A 164 6.66 -27.66 -7.80
N PRO A 165 6.73 -26.88 -6.69
CA PRO A 165 6.14 -25.54 -6.59
C PRO A 165 6.53 -24.59 -7.73
N GLY A 166 7.72 -24.77 -8.31
CA GLY A 166 8.22 -23.98 -9.44
C GLY A 166 7.32 -24.02 -10.67
N VAL A 167 6.58 -25.12 -10.89
CA VAL A 167 5.62 -25.24 -11.99
C VAL A 167 4.50 -24.21 -11.83
N TRP A 168 3.91 -24.15 -10.67
CA TRP A 168 2.82 -23.22 -10.36
C TRP A 168 3.30 -21.76 -10.39
N ILE A 169 4.49 -21.49 -9.84
CA ILE A 169 5.13 -20.18 -9.88
C ILE A 169 5.32 -19.73 -11.34
N THR A 170 5.79 -20.62 -12.22
CA THR A 170 5.97 -20.31 -13.65
C THR A 170 4.64 -19.95 -14.31
N VAL A 171 3.60 -20.76 -14.11
CA VAL A 171 2.28 -20.53 -14.71
C VAL A 171 1.72 -19.18 -14.28
N PHE A 172 1.75 -18.88 -12.99
CA PHE A 172 1.24 -17.60 -12.48
C PHE A 172 2.09 -16.42 -12.95
N LEU A 173 3.42 -16.53 -12.91
CA LEU A 173 4.30 -15.45 -13.34
C LEU A 173 4.10 -15.11 -14.81
N VAL A 174 4.07 -16.12 -15.70
CA VAL A 174 3.82 -15.89 -17.13
C VAL A 174 2.46 -15.24 -17.36
N THR A 175 1.42 -15.71 -16.67
CA THR A 175 0.07 -15.13 -16.79
C THR A 175 0.04 -13.67 -16.35
N ILE A 176 0.70 -13.33 -15.23
CA ILE A 176 0.77 -11.95 -14.71
C ILE A 176 1.54 -11.05 -15.68
N ILE A 177 2.67 -11.52 -16.22
CA ILE A 177 3.43 -10.76 -17.22
C ILE A 177 2.57 -10.49 -18.46
N CYS A 178 1.86 -11.50 -18.96
CA CYS A 178 0.96 -11.35 -20.10
C CYS A 178 -0.14 -10.31 -19.82
N ILE A 179 -0.81 -10.36 -18.65
CA ILE A 179 -1.86 -9.40 -18.28
C ILE A 179 -1.30 -7.97 -18.25
N ASN A 180 -0.13 -7.76 -17.64
CA ASN A 180 0.51 -6.45 -17.56
C ASN A 180 1.00 -5.95 -18.94
N TYR A 181 1.35 -6.85 -19.86
CA TYR A 181 1.76 -6.54 -21.21
C TYR A 181 0.59 -6.10 -22.12
N PHE A 182 -0.63 -6.63 -21.94
CA PHE A 182 -1.79 -6.26 -22.76
C PHE A 182 -2.31 -4.85 -22.51
N GLY A 183 -1.84 -4.16 -21.49
CA GLY A 183 -2.07 -2.73 -21.28
C GLY A 183 -3.07 -2.40 -20.18
N ILE A 184 -3.11 -1.11 -19.83
CA ILE A 184 -3.78 -0.56 -18.64
C ILE A 184 -5.30 -0.78 -18.62
N ARG A 185 -5.97 -0.76 -19.76
CA ARG A 185 -7.44 -0.95 -19.82
C ARG A 185 -7.83 -2.36 -19.45
N PHE A 186 -7.09 -3.35 -19.96
CA PHE A 186 -7.33 -4.74 -19.63
C PHE A 186 -7.02 -5.01 -18.17
N PHE A 187 -5.89 -4.51 -17.68
CA PHE A 187 -5.52 -4.59 -16.25
C PHE A 187 -6.62 -3.99 -15.36
N GLY A 188 -7.09 -2.78 -15.67
CA GLY A 188 -8.09 -2.08 -14.84
C GLY A 188 -9.43 -2.80 -14.74
N GLU A 189 -9.97 -3.31 -15.86
CA GLU A 189 -11.24 -4.07 -15.84
C GLU A 189 -11.06 -5.43 -15.13
N PHE A 190 -9.95 -6.11 -15.37
CA PHE A 190 -9.65 -7.40 -14.74
C PHE A 190 -9.52 -7.24 -13.22
N GLU A 191 -8.75 -6.27 -12.75
CA GLU A 191 -8.56 -6.01 -11.32
C GLU A 191 -9.84 -5.51 -10.65
N PHE A 192 -10.69 -4.76 -11.36
CA PHE A 192 -12.00 -4.35 -10.84
C PHE A 192 -12.87 -5.57 -10.48
N TRP A 193 -12.96 -6.54 -11.37
CA TRP A 193 -13.77 -7.76 -11.13
C TRP A 193 -13.16 -8.62 -10.04
N LEU A 194 -11.83 -8.81 -10.05
CA LEU A 194 -11.15 -9.57 -9.00
C LEU A 194 -11.25 -8.90 -7.63
N SER A 195 -11.13 -7.58 -7.56
CA SER A 195 -11.29 -6.83 -6.30
C SER A 195 -12.73 -6.89 -5.78
N THR A 196 -13.72 -6.82 -6.66
CA THR A 196 -15.13 -7.00 -6.30
C THR A 196 -15.36 -8.40 -5.73
N PHE A 197 -14.82 -9.43 -6.38
CA PHE A 197 -14.89 -10.81 -5.90
C PHE A 197 -14.21 -10.96 -4.53
N LYS A 198 -13.02 -10.37 -4.31
CA LYS A 198 -12.35 -10.38 -3.00
C LYS A 198 -13.23 -9.81 -1.89
N VAL A 199 -13.86 -8.67 -2.14
CA VAL A 199 -14.76 -8.02 -1.16
C VAL A 199 -15.94 -8.92 -0.83
N LEU A 200 -16.57 -9.54 -1.83
CA LEU A 200 -17.69 -10.45 -1.62
C LEU A 200 -17.28 -11.66 -0.78
N VAL A 201 -16.15 -12.27 -1.11
CA VAL A 201 -15.67 -13.47 -0.37
C VAL A 201 -15.29 -13.11 1.07
N ILE A 202 -14.58 -11.99 1.32
CA ILE A 202 -14.22 -11.63 2.71
C ILE A 202 -15.44 -11.30 3.55
N VAL A 203 -16.45 -10.65 2.98
CA VAL A 203 -17.74 -10.43 3.67
C VAL A 203 -18.42 -11.76 3.97
N SER A 204 -18.45 -12.71 3.03
CA SER A 204 -19.02 -14.04 3.24
C SER A 204 -18.26 -14.81 4.32
N VAL A 205 -16.92 -14.73 4.37
CA VAL A 205 -16.10 -15.35 5.42
C VAL A 205 -16.38 -14.74 6.79
N ILE A 206 -16.55 -13.43 6.88
CA ILE A 206 -16.89 -12.74 8.14
C ILE A 206 -18.28 -13.18 8.62
N LEU A 207 -19.29 -13.19 7.75
CA LEU A 207 -20.63 -13.65 8.08
C LEU A 207 -20.66 -15.13 8.50
N LEU A 208 -19.98 -15.98 7.74
CA LEU A 208 -19.82 -17.39 8.09
C LEU A 208 -19.13 -17.54 9.45
N SER A 209 -18.04 -16.82 9.69
CA SER A 209 -17.34 -16.86 10.97
C SER A 209 -18.24 -16.45 12.15
N LEU A 210 -19.10 -15.45 11.95
CA LEU A 210 -20.08 -15.04 12.95
C LEU A 210 -21.10 -16.16 13.21
N ILE A 211 -21.65 -16.77 12.16
CA ILE A 211 -22.61 -17.88 12.27
C ILE A 211 -21.98 -19.06 13.02
N LEU A 212 -20.76 -19.45 12.67
CA LEU A 212 -20.04 -20.55 13.32
C LEU A 212 -19.73 -20.24 14.79
N ALA A 213 -19.37 -19.00 15.11
CA ALA A 213 -19.11 -18.58 16.50
C ALA A 213 -20.37 -18.65 17.38
N LEU A 214 -21.56 -18.45 16.79
CA LEU A 214 -22.84 -18.52 17.46
C LEU A 214 -23.43 -19.95 17.52
N GLY A 215 -22.79 -20.97 16.90
CA GLY A 215 -23.21 -22.35 16.91
C GLY A 215 -24.09 -22.77 15.71
N GLY A 216 -24.07 -21.98 14.63
CA GLY A 216 -24.78 -22.30 13.38
C GLY A 216 -24.06 -23.30 12.48
N GLY A 217 -22.98 -23.95 12.94
CA GLY A 217 -22.27 -24.99 12.22
C GLY A 217 -22.94 -26.37 12.31
N PRO A 218 -22.50 -27.35 11.47
CA PRO A 218 -22.97 -28.72 11.53
C PRO A 218 -22.72 -29.41 12.90
N ASP A 219 -21.72 -28.92 13.63
CA ASP A 219 -21.35 -29.37 14.97
C ASP A 219 -22.31 -28.86 16.07
N HIS A 220 -23.21 -27.91 15.73
CA HIS A 220 -24.12 -27.20 16.65
C HIS A 220 -23.42 -26.66 17.91
N ASP A 221 -22.10 -26.50 17.86
CA ASP A 221 -21.26 -26.08 18.99
C ASP A 221 -21.10 -24.57 19.03
N ARG A 222 -21.70 -23.91 20.03
CA ARG A 222 -21.52 -22.48 20.29
C ARG A 222 -20.14 -22.21 20.91
N LYS A 223 -19.21 -21.75 20.09
CA LYS A 223 -17.82 -21.52 20.51
C LYS A 223 -17.68 -20.23 21.36
N GLY A 224 -18.27 -19.13 20.95
CA GLY A 224 -18.25 -17.85 21.66
C GLY A 224 -16.83 -17.48 22.13
N PHE A 225 -16.70 -17.12 23.42
CA PHE A 225 -15.41 -16.78 24.04
C PHE A 225 -14.68 -17.97 24.70
N ARG A 226 -15.03 -19.21 24.34
CA ARG A 226 -14.41 -20.41 24.92
C ARG A 226 -12.90 -20.39 24.78
N TYR A 227 -12.38 -20.13 23.60
CA TYR A 227 -10.94 -20.13 23.32
C TYR A 227 -10.17 -18.94 23.91
N TRP A 228 -10.87 -17.91 24.35
CA TRP A 228 -10.28 -16.82 25.13
C TRP A 228 -10.09 -17.19 26.59
N LYS A 229 -10.83 -18.19 27.10
CA LYS A 229 -10.72 -18.73 28.46
C LYS A 229 -9.79 -19.94 28.50
N ASN A 230 -9.94 -20.88 27.58
CA ASN A 230 -9.15 -22.09 27.45
C ASN A 230 -8.84 -22.37 25.97
N PRO A 231 -7.55 -22.34 25.52
CA PRO A 231 -6.31 -22.31 26.31
C PRO A 231 -5.96 -20.95 26.91
N GLY A 232 -6.64 -19.86 26.53
CA GLY A 232 -6.43 -18.53 27.09
C GLY A 232 -6.35 -17.42 26.04
N ALA A 233 -6.41 -16.16 26.49
CA ALA A 233 -6.41 -15.00 25.62
C ALA A 233 -5.01 -14.67 25.05
N PHE A 234 -3.94 -15.00 25.76
CA PHE A 234 -2.55 -14.75 25.40
C PHE A 234 -1.73 -16.03 25.49
N ASN A 235 -0.92 -16.27 24.47
CA ASN A 235 0.12 -17.29 24.48
C ASN A 235 1.47 -16.68 24.92
N THR A 236 2.44 -17.51 25.29
CA THR A 236 3.80 -17.11 25.62
C THR A 236 4.77 -17.44 24.48
N TYR A 237 5.81 -16.62 24.31
CA TYR A 237 6.84 -16.81 23.29
C TYR A 237 8.23 -16.53 23.85
N ILE A 238 9.18 -17.43 23.61
CA ILE A 238 10.57 -17.41 24.09
C ILE A 238 10.65 -17.63 25.61
N ASN A 239 9.98 -16.80 26.41
CA ASN A 239 9.95 -16.85 27.87
C ASN A 239 8.56 -17.19 28.39
N GLU A 240 8.46 -17.62 29.62
CA GLU A 240 7.19 -17.84 30.32
C GLU A 240 6.75 -16.58 31.09
N GLY A 241 5.50 -16.57 31.53
CA GLY A 241 4.94 -15.49 32.33
C GLY A 241 4.62 -14.22 31.56
N SER A 242 4.64 -13.08 32.24
CA SER A 242 4.22 -11.78 31.70
C SER A 242 5.15 -11.28 30.58
N SER A 243 6.46 -11.48 30.72
CA SER A 243 7.43 -11.12 29.69
C SER A 243 7.24 -11.94 28.41
N GLY A 244 6.97 -13.25 28.54
CA GLY A 244 6.68 -14.11 27.39
C GLY A 244 5.41 -13.70 26.66
N ARG A 245 4.36 -13.29 27.36
CA ARG A 245 3.12 -12.75 26.77
C ARG A 245 3.37 -11.45 26.02
N PHE A 246 4.16 -10.54 26.61
CA PHE A 246 4.54 -9.29 25.94
C PHE A 246 5.36 -9.55 24.67
N LEU A 247 6.33 -10.45 24.73
CA LEU A 247 7.14 -10.84 23.57
C LEU A 247 6.26 -11.49 22.47
N ALA A 248 5.32 -12.34 22.85
CA ALA A 248 4.37 -12.92 21.92
C ALA A 248 3.54 -11.84 21.22
N PHE A 249 2.95 -10.92 21.97
CA PHE A 249 2.22 -9.78 21.46
C PHE A 249 3.07 -8.92 20.51
N TRP A 250 4.29 -8.53 20.93
CA TRP A 250 5.15 -7.70 20.11
C TRP A 250 5.57 -8.36 18.80
N SER A 251 5.77 -9.69 18.81
CA SER A 251 6.08 -10.45 17.59
C SER A 251 4.99 -10.38 16.51
N THR A 252 3.74 -10.10 16.89
CA THR A 252 2.63 -9.99 15.95
C THR A 252 2.57 -8.64 15.22
N MET A 253 3.30 -7.62 15.70
CA MET A 253 3.34 -6.29 15.06
C MET A 253 3.86 -6.34 13.63
N VAL A 254 4.81 -7.23 13.33
CA VAL A 254 5.32 -7.43 11.96
C VAL A 254 4.22 -7.91 11.04
N MET A 255 3.49 -8.94 11.48
CA MET A 255 2.44 -9.54 10.66
C MET A 255 1.24 -8.61 10.51
N ALA A 256 0.88 -7.88 11.58
CA ALA A 256 -0.13 -6.84 11.51
C ALA A 256 0.29 -5.73 10.54
N SER A 257 1.54 -5.23 10.63
CA SER A 257 2.05 -4.23 9.69
C SER A 257 2.01 -4.73 8.25
N PHE A 258 2.47 -5.96 7.99
CA PHE A 258 2.40 -6.59 6.67
C PHE A 258 0.98 -6.67 6.12
N ALA A 259 0.00 -7.02 6.98
CA ALA A 259 -1.40 -7.12 6.57
C ALA A 259 -2.00 -5.79 6.11
N TYR A 260 -1.52 -4.67 6.62
CA TYR A 260 -1.99 -3.33 6.27
C TYR A 260 -1.23 -2.67 5.11
N LEU A 261 -0.14 -3.26 4.62
CA LEU A 261 0.60 -2.74 3.47
C LEU A 261 -0.30 -2.71 2.22
N GLY A 262 -0.11 -1.68 1.40
CA GLY A 262 -0.96 -1.42 0.23
C GLY A 262 -2.08 -0.41 0.51
N THR A 263 -2.33 -0.04 1.77
CA THR A 263 -3.31 1.01 2.11
C THR A 263 -2.90 2.35 1.52
N GLU A 264 -1.61 2.65 1.45
CA GLU A 264 -1.03 3.86 0.89
C GLU A 264 -1.16 3.99 -0.65
N LEU A 265 -1.63 2.94 -1.35
CA LEU A 265 -1.93 2.99 -2.78
C LEU A 265 -2.92 4.09 -3.15
N VAL A 266 -3.83 4.42 -2.25
CA VAL A 266 -4.74 5.57 -2.42
C VAL A 266 -3.95 6.84 -2.71
N GLY A 267 -2.77 7.03 -2.08
CA GLY A 267 -1.92 8.20 -2.30
C GLY A 267 -1.22 8.23 -3.66
N VAL A 268 -0.95 7.06 -4.25
CA VAL A 268 -0.35 6.97 -5.60
C VAL A 268 -1.38 7.23 -6.68
N THR A 269 -2.63 6.83 -6.46
CA THR A 269 -3.72 6.99 -7.43
C THR A 269 -4.38 8.38 -7.40
N VAL A 270 -3.97 9.24 -6.47
CA VAL A 270 -4.52 10.61 -6.30
C VAL A 270 -4.40 11.45 -7.56
N GLY A 271 -3.24 11.39 -8.24
CA GLY A 271 -3.00 12.15 -9.48
C GLY A 271 -3.86 11.70 -10.67
N GLU A 272 -4.47 10.51 -10.59
CA GLU A 272 -5.37 9.97 -11.63
C GLU A 272 -6.85 10.15 -11.25
N ALA A 273 -7.16 10.70 -10.07
CA ALA A 273 -8.52 10.87 -9.57
C ALA A 273 -9.23 12.06 -10.22
N GLN A 274 -10.48 11.86 -10.65
CA GLN A 274 -11.34 12.90 -11.28
C GLN A 274 -11.79 13.90 -10.25
N ASN A 275 -11.58 14.26 -9.27
CA ASN A 275 -11.89 15.26 -8.24
C ASN A 275 -11.23 14.86 -6.91
N PRO A 276 -9.91 15.08 -6.82
CA PRO A 276 -9.13 14.63 -5.68
C PRO A 276 -9.63 15.19 -4.35
N ARG A 277 -10.05 16.45 -4.29
CA ARG A 277 -10.51 17.10 -3.06
C ARG A 277 -11.77 16.50 -2.44
N LYS A 278 -12.63 15.86 -3.22
CA LYS A 278 -13.79 15.10 -2.72
C LYS A 278 -13.47 13.62 -2.56
N THR A 279 -12.71 13.08 -3.51
CA THR A 279 -12.41 11.64 -3.56
C THR A 279 -11.47 11.22 -2.43
N ILE A 280 -10.46 12.05 -2.10
CA ILE A 280 -9.47 11.71 -1.06
C ILE A 280 -10.10 11.62 0.35
N PRO A 281 -10.83 12.63 0.86
CA PRO A 281 -11.47 12.51 2.16
C PRO A 281 -12.43 11.33 2.25
N ARG A 282 -13.15 11.05 1.16
CA ARG A 282 -14.02 9.87 1.06
C ARG A 282 -13.22 8.56 1.12
N ALA A 283 -12.10 8.46 0.42
CA ALA A 283 -11.23 7.29 0.42
C ALA A 283 -10.62 7.05 1.81
N ILE A 284 -10.21 8.10 2.55
CA ILE A 284 -9.73 8.00 3.93
C ILE A 284 -10.83 7.48 4.85
N LYS A 285 -12.03 8.03 4.75
CA LYS A 285 -13.19 7.56 5.53
C LYS A 285 -13.52 6.10 5.23
N LEU A 286 -13.50 5.69 3.97
CA LEU A 286 -13.69 4.29 3.57
C LEU A 286 -12.56 3.40 4.09
N THR A 287 -11.33 3.89 4.14
CA THR A 287 -10.20 3.16 4.72
C THR A 287 -10.41 2.89 6.20
N PHE A 288 -10.94 3.84 6.98
CA PHE A 288 -11.28 3.63 8.39
C PHE A 288 -12.29 2.49 8.56
N TYR A 289 -13.41 2.53 7.82
CA TYR A 289 -14.41 1.45 7.88
C TYR A 289 -13.86 0.10 7.39
N ARG A 290 -12.98 0.12 6.39
CA ARG A 290 -12.29 -1.07 5.92
C ARG A 290 -11.42 -1.69 7.01
N ILE A 291 -10.62 -0.89 7.71
CA ILE A 291 -9.80 -1.35 8.83
C ILE A 291 -10.68 -1.97 9.91
N LEU A 292 -11.74 -1.28 10.31
CA LEU A 292 -12.63 -1.75 11.35
C LEU A 292 -13.30 -3.07 10.99
N PHE A 293 -13.90 -3.16 9.80
CA PHE A 293 -14.73 -4.30 9.41
C PHE A 293 -13.90 -5.48 8.89
N PHE A 294 -12.98 -5.24 7.94
CA PHE A 294 -12.26 -6.35 7.31
C PHE A 294 -11.07 -6.86 8.14
N TYR A 295 -10.47 -6.03 8.96
CA TYR A 295 -9.30 -6.44 9.74
C TYR A 295 -9.66 -6.72 11.21
N ILE A 296 -10.13 -5.74 11.93
CA ILE A 296 -10.36 -5.88 13.39
C ILE A 296 -11.46 -6.90 13.67
N PHE A 297 -12.61 -6.75 12.99
CA PHE A 297 -13.76 -7.64 13.23
C PHE A 297 -13.50 -9.08 12.74
N SER A 298 -12.83 -9.25 11.59
CA SER A 298 -12.50 -10.59 11.08
C SER A 298 -11.49 -11.31 11.99
N VAL A 299 -10.46 -10.60 12.48
CA VAL A 299 -9.47 -11.15 13.42
C VAL A 299 -10.11 -11.48 14.77
N PHE A 300 -11.03 -10.64 15.24
CA PHE A 300 -11.82 -10.92 16.46
C PHE A 300 -12.62 -12.22 16.33
N LEU A 301 -13.37 -12.40 15.23
CA LEU A 301 -14.14 -13.62 14.98
C LEU A 301 -13.24 -14.84 14.81
N LEU A 302 -12.10 -14.69 14.14
CA LEU A 302 -11.12 -15.76 14.01
C LEU A 302 -10.63 -16.24 15.38
N GLY A 303 -10.34 -15.33 16.31
CA GLY A 303 -9.94 -15.64 17.67
C GLY A 303 -11.04 -16.34 18.51
N MET A 304 -12.31 -16.24 18.10
CA MET A 304 -13.41 -17.02 18.71
C MET A 304 -13.48 -18.44 18.15
N LEU A 305 -13.05 -18.68 16.91
CA LEU A 305 -13.23 -19.93 16.18
C LEU A 305 -12.07 -20.91 16.31
N VAL A 306 -10.84 -20.41 16.42
CA VAL A 306 -9.64 -21.25 16.37
C VAL A 306 -8.81 -21.05 17.64
N PRO A 307 -8.61 -22.12 18.44
CA PRO A 307 -7.68 -22.07 19.57
C PRO A 307 -6.24 -22.00 19.05
N TYR A 308 -5.40 -21.16 19.67
CA TYR A 308 -4.02 -20.97 19.25
C TYR A 308 -3.13 -22.22 19.37
N ASN A 309 -3.52 -23.18 20.21
CA ASN A 309 -2.86 -24.47 20.40
C ASN A 309 -3.45 -25.60 19.53
N SER A 310 -4.36 -25.31 18.59
CA SER A 310 -4.87 -26.29 17.65
C SER A 310 -3.74 -26.89 16.83
N GLN A 311 -3.69 -28.23 16.78
CA GLN A 311 -2.70 -28.92 15.96
C GLN A 311 -2.81 -28.55 14.49
N ASP A 312 -4.04 -28.44 13.96
CA ASP A 312 -4.26 -28.05 12.56
C ASP A 312 -3.72 -26.65 12.26
N LEU A 313 -3.89 -25.70 13.20
CA LEU A 313 -3.30 -24.36 13.07
C LEU A 313 -1.76 -24.42 13.18
N ILE A 314 -1.22 -25.17 14.13
CA ILE A 314 0.24 -25.32 14.33
C ILE A 314 0.84 -26.06 13.12
N PHE A 315 0.22 -27.12 12.62
CA PHE A 315 0.67 -27.81 11.41
C PHE A 315 0.59 -26.90 10.19
N SER A 316 -0.51 -26.16 10.01
CA SER A 316 -0.63 -25.16 8.96
C SER A 316 0.44 -24.09 9.09
N THR A 317 0.92 -23.81 10.28
CA THR A 317 1.94 -22.81 10.56
C THR A 317 3.39 -23.38 10.69
N THR A 318 3.63 -24.66 10.86
CA THR A 318 4.99 -25.23 11.09
C THR A 318 5.49 -26.21 10.04
N LYS A 319 4.62 -26.88 9.28
CA LYS A 319 5.01 -27.87 8.25
C LYS A 319 4.52 -27.45 6.86
N SER A 320 5.37 -27.65 5.85
CA SER A 320 5.10 -27.33 4.44
C SER A 320 3.97 -28.16 3.80
N ASN A 321 3.61 -29.26 4.43
CA ASN A 321 2.61 -30.22 3.92
C ASN A 321 1.23 -30.05 4.60
N SER A 322 0.96 -28.90 5.25
CA SER A 322 -0.32 -28.74 5.92
C SER A 322 -1.40 -28.27 4.96
N ALA A 323 -2.53 -28.97 5.06
CA ALA A 323 -3.71 -28.84 4.21
C ALA A 323 -4.39 -27.45 4.24
N ALA A 324 -4.01 -26.53 5.11
CA ALA A 324 -4.67 -25.24 5.21
C ALA A 324 -3.65 -24.08 5.36
N ALA A 325 -3.43 -23.33 4.29
CA ALA A 325 -2.60 -22.13 4.32
C ALA A 325 -3.25 -20.96 5.11
N SER A 326 -4.56 -21.01 5.32
CA SER A 326 -5.33 -19.92 5.94
C SER A 326 -6.00 -20.38 7.24
N PRO A 327 -5.94 -19.59 8.33
CA PRO A 327 -6.62 -19.91 9.58
C PRO A 327 -8.15 -19.90 9.45
N TYR A 328 -8.71 -19.19 8.48
CA TYR A 328 -10.15 -19.25 8.19
C TYR A 328 -10.56 -20.61 7.60
N VAL A 329 -9.70 -21.22 6.81
CA VAL A 329 -9.90 -22.59 6.31
C VAL A 329 -9.88 -23.58 7.47
N VAL A 330 -8.92 -23.42 8.40
CA VAL A 330 -8.85 -24.23 9.64
C VAL A 330 -10.13 -24.06 10.48
N ALA A 331 -10.63 -22.83 10.63
CA ALA A 331 -11.88 -22.57 11.36
C ALA A 331 -13.09 -23.34 10.80
N ILE A 332 -13.20 -23.40 9.47
CA ILE A 332 -14.27 -24.12 8.77
C ILE A 332 -14.09 -25.63 8.93
N GLN A 333 -12.86 -26.15 8.84
CA GLN A 333 -12.57 -27.57 9.05
C GLN A 333 -12.90 -28.02 10.47
N LEU A 334 -12.52 -27.24 11.49
CA LEU A 334 -12.84 -27.50 12.90
C LEU A 334 -14.36 -27.50 13.19
N SER A 335 -15.15 -26.86 12.34
CA SER A 335 -16.63 -26.85 12.44
C SER A 335 -17.31 -28.01 11.67
N GLY A 336 -16.53 -28.99 11.16
CA GLY A 336 -17.02 -30.18 10.51
C GLY A 336 -17.53 -30.02 9.08
N ILE A 337 -17.30 -28.86 8.44
CA ILE A 337 -17.72 -28.58 7.06
C ILE A 337 -16.68 -29.17 6.09
N LYS A 338 -17.09 -30.10 5.22
CA LYS A 338 -16.13 -30.84 4.36
C LYS A 338 -15.79 -30.17 3.02
N VAL A 339 -16.72 -29.51 2.36
CA VAL A 339 -16.55 -29.00 0.98
C VAL A 339 -16.02 -27.55 0.96
N LEU A 340 -16.51 -26.72 1.85
CA LEU A 340 -16.23 -25.28 1.89
C LEU A 340 -14.75 -24.92 2.07
N PRO A 341 -13.91 -25.69 2.82
CA PRO A 341 -12.47 -25.45 2.92
C PRO A 341 -11.78 -25.43 1.55
N GLY A 342 -12.10 -26.35 0.65
CA GLY A 342 -11.56 -26.37 -0.70
C GLY A 342 -11.98 -25.17 -1.54
N ILE A 343 -13.28 -24.80 -1.47
CA ILE A 343 -13.81 -23.63 -2.17
C ILE A 343 -13.09 -22.35 -1.67
N LEU A 344 -12.96 -22.19 -0.34
CA LEU A 344 -12.30 -21.03 0.23
C LEU A 344 -10.82 -20.95 -0.16
N ASN A 345 -10.10 -22.07 -0.19
CA ASN A 345 -8.72 -22.09 -0.68
C ASN A 345 -8.64 -21.68 -2.16
N GLY A 346 -9.60 -22.08 -3.01
CA GLY A 346 -9.70 -21.61 -4.39
C GLY A 346 -9.91 -20.09 -4.47
N CYS A 347 -10.78 -19.54 -3.63
CA CYS A 347 -10.95 -18.09 -3.52
C CYS A 347 -9.67 -17.38 -3.06
N ILE A 348 -8.96 -17.95 -2.07
CA ILE A 348 -7.69 -17.40 -1.57
C ILE A 348 -6.63 -17.41 -2.68
N LEU A 349 -6.59 -18.44 -3.51
CA LEU A 349 -5.68 -18.50 -4.66
C LEU A 349 -5.93 -17.35 -5.65
N LEU A 350 -7.20 -17.02 -5.92
CA LEU A 350 -7.56 -15.85 -6.72
C LEU A 350 -7.16 -14.53 -6.05
N PHE A 351 -7.25 -14.43 -4.72
CA PHE A 351 -6.78 -13.24 -3.97
C PHE A 351 -5.30 -13.02 -4.15
N VAL A 352 -4.52 -14.09 -3.97
CA VAL A 352 -3.07 -14.05 -4.11
C VAL A 352 -2.65 -13.72 -5.54
N PHE A 353 -3.33 -14.29 -6.53
CA PHE A 353 -3.11 -13.99 -7.94
C PHE A 353 -3.36 -12.53 -8.28
N SER A 354 -4.52 -11.99 -7.87
CA SER A 354 -4.87 -10.58 -8.07
C SER A 354 -3.88 -9.64 -7.36
N ALA A 355 -3.49 -9.96 -6.12
CA ALA A 355 -2.49 -9.17 -5.40
C ALA A 355 -1.15 -9.14 -6.16
N SER A 356 -0.66 -10.30 -6.61
CA SER A 356 0.59 -10.40 -7.36
C SER A 356 0.54 -9.63 -8.68
N ASN A 357 -0.62 -9.65 -9.37
CA ASN A 357 -0.83 -8.90 -10.60
C ASN A 357 -0.77 -7.38 -10.36
N SER A 358 -1.42 -6.90 -9.32
CA SER A 358 -1.39 -5.49 -8.92
C SER A 358 0.00 -5.06 -8.45
N ASP A 359 0.71 -5.91 -7.69
CA ASP A 359 2.05 -5.63 -7.19
C ASP A 359 3.06 -5.47 -8.34
N MET A 360 3.00 -6.33 -9.36
CA MET A 360 3.80 -6.21 -10.59
C MET A 360 3.51 -4.92 -11.34
N TYR A 361 2.23 -4.56 -11.46
CA TYR A 361 1.81 -3.31 -12.09
C TYR A 361 2.42 -2.10 -11.38
N ILE A 362 2.33 -2.05 -10.04
CA ILE A 362 2.82 -0.94 -9.24
C ILE A 362 4.36 -0.86 -9.30
N ALA A 363 5.07 -1.99 -9.20
CA ALA A 363 6.52 -2.04 -9.37
C ALA A 363 6.94 -1.41 -10.70
N THR A 364 6.30 -1.84 -11.78
CA THR A 364 6.56 -1.36 -13.14
C THR A 364 6.34 0.16 -13.25
N ARG A 365 5.23 0.67 -12.70
CA ARG A 365 4.89 2.10 -12.74
C ARG A 365 5.80 2.95 -11.86
N THR A 366 6.20 2.44 -10.71
CA THR A 366 7.09 3.16 -9.79
C THR A 366 8.46 3.41 -10.42
N ILE A 367 9.10 2.37 -10.99
CA ILE A 367 10.42 2.56 -11.61
C ILE A 367 10.34 3.37 -12.91
N TYR A 368 9.25 3.24 -13.67
CA TYR A 368 8.97 4.09 -14.81
C TYR A 368 8.85 5.56 -14.40
N GLY A 369 8.11 5.87 -13.34
CA GLY A 369 7.97 7.22 -12.80
C GLY A 369 9.32 7.82 -12.39
N LEU A 370 10.15 7.06 -11.67
CA LEU A 370 11.50 7.47 -11.30
C LEU A 370 12.38 7.73 -12.53
N ALA A 371 12.23 6.95 -13.59
CA ALA A 371 12.98 7.16 -14.83
C ALA A 371 12.51 8.41 -15.59
N ARG A 372 11.22 8.72 -15.58
CA ARG A 372 10.65 9.97 -16.14
C ARG A 372 11.12 11.20 -15.37
N GLU A 373 11.26 11.10 -14.06
CA GLU A 373 11.83 12.16 -13.21
C GLU A 373 13.37 12.27 -13.28
N GLY A 374 14.03 11.52 -14.17
CA GLY A 374 15.50 11.51 -14.29
C GLY A 374 16.24 10.84 -13.13
N LYS A 375 15.53 10.16 -12.23
CA LYS A 375 16.07 9.49 -11.04
C LYS A 375 16.44 8.02 -11.27
N ALA A 376 16.13 7.47 -12.46
CA ALA A 376 16.49 6.13 -12.89
C ALA A 376 16.93 6.14 -14.36
N PRO A 377 17.56 5.06 -14.87
CA PRO A 377 18.03 5.01 -16.25
C PRO A 377 16.93 5.31 -17.27
N LYS A 378 17.18 6.21 -18.22
CA LYS A 378 16.21 6.67 -19.23
C LYS A 378 15.58 5.54 -20.06
N ILE A 379 16.25 4.40 -20.20
CA ILE A 379 15.70 3.24 -20.91
C ILE A 379 14.40 2.72 -20.27
N LEU A 380 14.27 2.84 -18.94
CA LEU A 380 13.09 2.41 -18.19
C LEU A 380 11.88 3.34 -18.38
N ALA A 381 12.09 4.54 -18.94
CA ALA A 381 11.05 5.47 -19.31
C ALA A 381 10.45 5.21 -20.70
N ARG A 382 11.01 4.26 -21.49
CA ARG A 382 10.49 3.95 -22.81
C ARG A 382 9.24 3.09 -22.72
N THR A 383 8.21 3.51 -23.45
CA THR A 383 6.95 2.76 -23.59
C THR A 383 6.80 2.21 -25.01
N ASP A 384 5.97 1.21 -25.17
CA ASP A 384 5.54 0.72 -26.49
C ASP A 384 4.39 1.59 -27.04
N LYS A 385 3.91 1.26 -28.25
CA LYS A 385 2.77 1.95 -28.90
C LYS A 385 1.45 1.89 -28.09
N ARG A 386 1.36 1.01 -27.09
CA ARG A 386 0.21 0.84 -26.21
C ARG A 386 0.37 1.61 -24.87
N GLY A 387 1.48 2.32 -24.68
CA GLY A 387 1.80 3.01 -23.43
C GLY A 387 2.28 2.07 -22.32
N VAL A 388 2.74 0.86 -22.64
CA VAL A 388 3.27 -0.09 -21.66
C VAL A 388 4.78 0.09 -21.54
N PRO A 389 5.35 0.33 -20.35
CA PRO A 389 6.79 0.48 -20.13
C PRO A 389 7.48 -0.90 -20.08
N ILE A 390 7.79 -1.45 -21.26
CA ILE A 390 8.27 -2.83 -21.44
C ILE A 390 9.56 -3.10 -20.66
N TYR A 391 10.52 -2.17 -20.69
CA TYR A 391 11.80 -2.35 -20.00
C TYR A 391 11.63 -2.36 -18.48
N ALA A 392 10.75 -1.50 -17.95
CA ALA A 392 10.41 -1.49 -16.54
C ALA A 392 9.66 -2.76 -16.11
N LEU A 393 8.75 -3.27 -16.96
CA LEU A 393 8.08 -4.54 -16.75
C LEU A 393 9.08 -5.71 -16.78
N GLY A 394 9.99 -5.73 -17.74
CA GLY A 394 11.04 -6.77 -17.84
C GLY A 394 11.93 -6.78 -16.60
N LEU A 395 12.38 -5.61 -16.12
CA LEU A 395 13.19 -5.50 -14.92
C LEU A 395 12.42 -6.01 -13.68
N SER A 396 11.18 -5.60 -13.50
CA SER A 396 10.34 -6.04 -12.37
C SER A 396 10.05 -7.54 -12.43
N SER A 397 9.85 -8.09 -13.63
CA SER A 397 9.66 -9.53 -13.85
C SER A 397 10.90 -10.34 -13.52
N LEU A 398 12.10 -9.79 -13.75
CA LEU A 398 13.35 -10.45 -13.39
C LEU A 398 13.45 -10.66 -11.86
N PHE A 399 13.06 -9.68 -11.07
CA PHE A 399 13.02 -9.82 -9.61
C PHE A 399 11.94 -10.82 -9.13
N ALA A 400 10.86 -10.99 -9.87
CA ALA A 400 9.83 -11.97 -9.54
C ALA A 400 10.36 -13.43 -9.61
N LEU A 401 11.46 -13.67 -10.34
CA LEU A 401 12.15 -14.97 -10.35
C LEU A 401 12.70 -15.39 -8.98
N LEU A 402 12.84 -14.46 -8.02
CA LEU A 402 13.19 -14.79 -6.63
C LEU A 402 12.18 -15.76 -6.00
N ALA A 403 10.95 -15.85 -6.51
CA ALA A 403 9.98 -16.85 -6.06
C ALA A 403 10.48 -18.29 -6.26
N PHE A 404 11.38 -18.54 -7.21
CA PHE A 404 11.96 -19.88 -7.42
C PHE A 404 12.87 -20.37 -6.29
N MET A 405 13.21 -19.52 -5.32
CA MET A 405 13.83 -19.96 -4.06
C MET A 405 12.98 -21.04 -3.35
N ASN A 406 11.68 -21.10 -3.64
CA ASN A 406 10.79 -22.15 -3.14
C ASN A 406 11.10 -23.54 -3.67
N VAL A 407 11.85 -23.68 -4.76
CA VAL A 407 12.20 -24.97 -5.34
C VAL A 407 13.12 -25.77 -4.40
N SER A 408 14.08 -25.10 -3.77
CA SER A 408 15.08 -25.70 -2.88
C SER A 408 14.76 -25.54 -1.40
N ASN A 409 13.89 -24.58 -1.02
CA ASN A 409 13.58 -24.28 0.37
C ASN A 409 12.09 -24.46 0.66
N ASP A 410 11.74 -24.56 1.95
CA ASP A 410 10.35 -24.56 2.38
C ASP A 410 9.69 -23.22 2.02
N SER A 411 8.58 -23.30 1.29
CA SER A 411 7.80 -22.13 0.83
C SER A 411 7.41 -21.19 1.98
N LYS A 412 7.21 -21.74 3.18
CA LYS A 412 6.86 -20.97 4.36
C LYS A 412 8.04 -20.16 4.91
N ILE A 413 9.24 -20.75 4.93
CA ILE A 413 10.46 -20.05 5.36
C ILE A 413 10.73 -18.89 4.40
N VAL A 414 10.65 -19.16 3.10
CA VAL A 414 10.84 -18.15 2.05
C VAL A 414 9.78 -17.05 2.14
N PHE A 415 8.52 -17.40 2.34
CA PHE A 415 7.44 -16.44 2.60
C PHE A 415 7.77 -15.53 3.81
N GLY A 416 8.26 -16.10 4.91
CA GLY A 416 8.67 -15.33 6.10
C GLY A 416 9.80 -14.34 5.82
N TYR A 417 10.80 -14.71 5.02
CA TYR A 417 11.87 -13.79 4.63
C TYR A 417 11.36 -12.63 3.79
N PHE A 418 10.50 -12.91 2.83
CA PHE A 418 9.88 -11.85 2.01
C PHE A 418 8.97 -10.94 2.84
N VAL A 419 8.17 -11.49 3.76
CA VAL A 419 7.35 -10.69 4.69
C VAL A 419 8.23 -9.72 5.50
N ASN A 420 9.37 -10.18 5.99
CA ASN A 420 10.30 -9.33 6.73
C ASN A 420 10.83 -8.17 5.87
N LEU A 421 11.28 -8.45 4.65
CA LEU A 421 11.79 -7.43 3.72
C LEU A 421 10.70 -6.45 3.29
N VAL A 422 9.54 -6.94 2.88
CA VAL A 422 8.41 -6.10 2.46
C VAL A 422 7.95 -5.18 3.59
N THR A 423 7.90 -5.72 4.81
CA THR A 423 7.45 -4.95 5.98
C THR A 423 8.40 -3.80 6.32
N VAL A 424 9.73 -4.00 6.24
CA VAL A 424 10.66 -2.90 6.54
C VAL A 424 10.58 -1.80 5.49
N PHE A 425 10.50 -2.12 4.20
CA PHE A 425 10.33 -1.10 3.16
C PHE A 425 8.97 -0.39 3.25
N GLY A 426 7.92 -1.10 3.64
CA GLY A 426 6.61 -0.52 3.89
C GLY A 426 6.60 0.46 5.07
N LEU A 427 7.22 0.09 6.20
CA LEU A 427 7.37 0.97 7.36
C LEU A 427 8.21 2.20 7.03
N LEU A 428 9.30 2.06 6.27
CA LEU A 428 10.11 3.19 5.80
C LEU A 428 9.32 4.13 4.89
N THR A 429 8.41 3.61 4.08
CA THR A 429 7.48 4.43 3.28
C THR A 429 6.52 5.22 4.19
N TRP A 430 5.93 4.57 5.21
CA TRP A 430 5.06 5.26 6.17
C TRP A 430 5.82 6.31 6.98
N ILE A 431 7.05 6.01 7.43
CA ILE A 431 7.94 6.98 8.07
C ILE A 431 8.16 8.20 7.17
N SER A 432 8.44 7.97 5.90
CA SER A 432 8.67 9.06 4.93
C SER A 432 7.43 9.93 4.73
N ILE A 433 6.23 9.33 4.64
CA ILE A 433 4.97 10.06 4.52
C ILE A 433 4.74 10.93 5.76
N LEU A 434 4.96 10.38 6.96
CA LEU A 434 4.77 11.10 8.22
C LEU A 434 5.78 12.25 8.40
N VAL A 435 7.05 12.02 8.07
CA VAL A 435 8.07 13.06 8.07
C VAL A 435 7.70 14.18 7.09
N THR A 436 7.31 13.81 5.88
CA THR A 436 6.88 14.80 4.85
C THR A 436 5.68 15.61 5.32
N HIS A 437 4.70 14.99 5.97
CA HIS A 437 3.54 15.69 6.51
C HIS A 437 3.94 16.69 7.62
N ILE A 438 4.87 16.32 8.50
CA ILE A 438 5.38 17.23 9.53
C ILE A 438 6.03 18.49 8.88
N TYR A 439 6.82 18.29 7.82
CA TYR A 439 7.41 19.40 7.07
C TYR A 439 6.35 20.22 6.33
N PHE A 440 5.35 19.59 5.73
CA PHE A 440 4.22 20.26 5.10
C PHE A 440 3.46 21.16 6.08
N VAL A 441 3.13 20.68 7.27
CA VAL A 441 2.43 21.49 8.30
C VAL A 441 3.31 22.65 8.78
N ARG A 442 4.64 22.41 8.94
CA ARG A 442 5.58 23.49 9.27
C ARG A 442 5.64 24.55 8.17
N ALA A 443 5.68 24.15 6.91
CA ALA A 443 5.69 25.05 5.76
C ALA A 443 4.39 25.86 5.69
N ARG A 444 3.24 25.20 5.85
CA ARG A 444 1.92 25.83 5.89
C ARG A 444 1.84 26.91 6.97
N ASN A 445 2.28 26.60 8.18
CA ASN A 445 2.27 27.55 9.31
C ASN A 445 3.24 28.72 9.07
N ALA A 446 4.43 28.47 8.52
CA ALA A 446 5.42 29.49 8.22
C ALA A 446 4.95 30.46 7.10
N GLN A 447 4.13 29.99 6.17
CA GLN A 447 3.57 30.78 5.07
C GLN A 447 2.17 31.34 5.38
N GLY A 448 1.66 31.18 6.60
CA GLY A 448 0.39 31.74 7.04
C GLY A 448 -0.86 31.13 6.42
N VAL A 449 -0.75 29.90 5.87
CA VAL A 449 -1.90 29.20 5.28
C VAL A 449 -2.81 28.65 6.36
N SER A 450 -4.05 29.16 6.42
CA SER A 450 -5.04 28.76 7.43
C SER A 450 -5.57 27.34 7.23
N GLU A 451 -5.85 26.64 8.31
CA GLU A 451 -6.51 25.32 8.28
C GLU A 451 -7.91 25.37 7.65
N THR A 452 -8.59 26.50 7.77
CA THR A 452 -9.92 26.70 7.20
C THR A 452 -9.93 26.73 5.67
N SER A 453 -8.78 26.98 5.03
CA SER A 453 -8.62 26.93 3.57
C SER A 453 -8.40 25.53 3.02
N MET A 454 -8.20 24.52 3.90
CA MET A 454 -7.95 23.14 3.52
C MET A 454 -9.25 22.40 3.24
N ALA A 455 -9.29 21.64 2.14
CA ALA A 455 -10.42 20.76 1.84
C ALA A 455 -10.51 19.55 2.81
N PHE A 456 -9.39 19.19 3.42
CA PHE A 456 -9.28 18.14 4.42
C PHE A 456 -8.11 18.42 5.36
N THR A 457 -8.33 18.27 6.65
CA THR A 457 -7.30 18.34 7.70
C THR A 457 -7.25 17.00 8.45
N ALA A 458 -6.06 16.55 8.81
CA ALA A 458 -5.91 15.32 9.60
C ALA A 458 -6.53 15.51 11.00
N PRO A 459 -7.41 14.59 11.46
CA PRO A 459 -8.15 14.76 12.72
C PRO A 459 -7.27 14.98 13.96
N PHE A 460 -6.05 14.42 13.95
CA PHE A 460 -5.08 14.55 15.04
C PHE A 460 -3.93 15.51 14.70
N GLY A 461 -4.02 16.21 13.56
CA GLY A 461 -3.01 17.15 13.09
C GLY A 461 -1.59 16.57 13.08
N VAL A 462 -0.61 17.44 13.35
CA VAL A 462 0.81 17.06 13.40
C VAL A 462 1.15 16.14 14.58
N SER A 463 0.42 16.21 15.68
CA SER A 463 0.65 15.34 16.86
C SER A 463 0.39 13.88 16.55
N GLY A 464 -0.64 13.58 15.73
CA GLY A 464 -0.90 12.25 15.22
C GLY A 464 0.25 11.71 14.36
N SER A 465 0.87 12.58 13.56
CA SER A 465 2.04 12.20 12.75
C SER A 465 3.27 11.93 13.60
N TYR A 466 3.54 12.70 14.66
CA TYR A 466 4.64 12.40 15.59
C TYR A 466 4.42 11.08 16.31
N PHE A 467 3.20 10.82 16.80
CA PHE A 467 2.84 9.58 17.47
C PHE A 467 3.06 8.37 16.53
N ALA A 468 2.47 8.41 15.33
CA ALA A 468 2.61 7.35 14.35
C ALA A 468 4.07 7.15 13.92
N LEU A 469 4.84 8.23 13.75
CA LEU A 469 6.25 8.20 13.40
C LEU A 469 7.09 7.48 14.47
N ALA A 470 6.89 7.83 15.75
CA ALA A 470 7.60 7.19 16.85
C ALA A 470 7.36 5.69 16.88
N PHE A 471 6.11 5.25 16.70
CA PHE A 471 5.77 3.82 16.66
C PHE A 471 6.25 3.11 15.39
N CYS A 472 6.20 3.72 14.22
CA CYS A 472 6.76 3.15 12.99
C CYS A 472 8.27 2.93 13.12
N ILE A 473 9.00 3.88 13.70
CA ILE A 473 10.44 3.73 14.00
C ILE A 473 10.67 2.61 15.01
N LEU A 474 9.92 2.60 16.11
CA LEU A 474 10.03 1.59 17.16
C LEU A 474 9.80 0.17 16.60
N ILE A 475 8.71 -0.03 15.84
CA ILE A 475 8.41 -1.31 15.19
C ILE A 475 9.53 -1.69 14.22
N SER A 476 10.04 -0.76 13.41
CA SER A 476 11.12 -1.03 12.45
C SER A 476 12.40 -1.52 13.11
N LEU A 477 12.75 -0.97 14.27
CA LEU A 477 13.95 -1.32 15.02
C LEU A 477 13.80 -2.61 15.85
N THR A 478 12.59 -2.90 16.32
CA THR A 478 12.36 -3.99 17.28
C THR A 478 11.62 -5.18 16.69
N LYS A 479 11.20 -5.14 15.44
CA LYS A 479 10.33 -6.15 14.81
C LYS A 479 10.89 -7.58 14.83
N SER A 480 12.19 -7.75 14.81
CA SER A 480 12.87 -9.04 14.82
C SER A 480 13.75 -9.21 16.06
N TYR A 481 13.27 -8.75 17.21
CA TYR A 481 13.98 -8.90 18.50
C TYR A 481 14.33 -10.35 18.82
N ASN A 482 13.58 -11.34 18.30
CA ASN A 482 13.82 -12.76 18.46
C ASN A 482 15.18 -13.22 17.90
N VAL A 483 15.81 -12.45 17.03
CA VAL A 483 17.17 -12.72 16.54
C VAL A 483 18.22 -12.44 17.64
N PHE A 484 17.93 -11.49 18.53
CA PHE A 484 18.79 -11.08 19.64
C PHE A 484 18.41 -11.75 20.96
N ALA A 485 17.14 -12.17 21.10
CA ALA A 485 16.66 -12.86 22.28
C ALA A 485 17.06 -14.34 22.20
N HIS A 486 17.84 -14.80 23.19
CA HIS A 486 18.27 -16.19 23.27
C HIS A 486 17.08 -17.10 23.59
N ASP A 487 16.72 -17.97 22.65
CA ASP A 487 15.83 -19.09 22.92
C ASP A 487 16.65 -20.20 23.62
N PRO A 488 16.31 -20.61 24.84
CA PRO A 488 17.01 -21.67 25.53
C PRO A 488 17.09 -22.99 24.76
N LYS A 489 16.15 -23.23 23.84
CA LYS A 489 16.11 -24.41 22.97
C LYS A 489 16.99 -24.30 21.72
N LYS A 490 17.47 -23.11 21.40
CA LYS A 490 18.31 -22.80 20.22
C LYS A 490 19.62 -22.13 20.63
N TYR A 491 20.08 -22.41 21.81
CA TYR A 491 21.29 -21.79 22.39
C TYR A 491 22.49 -21.96 21.46
N GLY A 492 23.04 -20.86 20.99
CA GLY A 492 24.32 -20.78 20.31
C GLY A 492 24.33 -20.41 18.82
N THR A 493 23.19 -20.27 18.14
CA THR A 493 23.19 -19.91 16.72
C THR A 493 22.46 -18.60 16.47
N PHE A 494 23.22 -17.56 16.09
CA PHE A 494 22.66 -16.30 15.59
C PHE A 494 22.00 -16.54 14.24
N ASP A 495 20.68 -16.22 14.13
CA ASP A 495 19.93 -16.37 12.90
C ASP A 495 20.19 -15.18 11.94
N TYR A 496 21.35 -15.24 11.27
CA TYR A 496 21.78 -14.19 10.36
C TYR A 496 20.82 -13.99 9.17
N LYS A 497 20.08 -15.03 8.74
CA LYS A 497 19.13 -14.94 7.64
C LYS A 497 17.93 -14.08 8.01
N ASN A 498 17.34 -14.34 9.17
CA ASN A 498 16.27 -13.50 9.69
C ASN A 498 16.76 -12.08 10.04
N PHE A 499 17.98 -11.93 10.57
CA PHE A 499 18.56 -10.62 10.82
C PHE A 499 18.69 -9.80 9.52
N ILE A 500 19.31 -10.35 8.50
CA ILE A 500 19.51 -9.65 7.22
C ILE A 500 18.15 -9.30 6.61
N THR A 501 17.24 -10.25 6.47
CA THR A 501 15.94 -10.02 5.84
C THR A 501 15.07 -9.03 6.63
N ALA A 502 15.25 -8.95 7.94
CA ALA A 502 14.50 -8.01 8.76
C ALA A 502 15.02 -6.57 8.68
N TYR A 503 16.34 -6.37 8.59
CA TYR A 503 16.95 -5.06 8.77
C TYR A 503 17.60 -4.48 7.52
N LEU A 504 17.84 -5.27 6.47
CA LEU A 504 18.52 -4.83 5.23
C LEU A 504 17.91 -3.57 4.60
N GLY A 505 16.61 -3.39 4.71
CA GLY A 505 15.94 -2.20 4.17
C GLY A 505 16.40 -0.89 4.80
N ILE A 506 16.78 -0.89 6.08
CA ILE A 506 17.20 0.32 6.81
C ILE A 506 18.52 0.87 6.25
N PRO A 507 19.64 0.10 6.18
CA PRO A 507 20.88 0.60 5.61
C PRO A 507 20.73 0.96 4.12
N ILE A 508 19.98 0.21 3.33
CA ILE A 508 19.70 0.58 1.93
C ILE A 508 19.04 1.96 1.86
N TYR A 509 18.01 2.18 2.66
CA TYR A 509 17.30 3.46 2.69
C TYR A 509 18.20 4.63 3.10
N LEU A 510 19.05 4.45 4.11
CA LEU A 510 20.01 5.46 4.54
C LEU A 510 21.08 5.73 3.46
N ILE A 511 21.59 4.69 2.81
CA ILE A 511 22.53 4.82 1.69
C ILE A 511 21.89 5.60 0.55
N LEU A 512 20.62 5.38 0.23
CA LEU A 512 19.90 6.13 -0.81
C LEU A 512 19.79 7.63 -0.45
N ILE A 513 19.47 7.96 0.82
CA ILE A 513 19.38 9.36 1.27
C ILE A 513 20.76 10.03 1.23
N PHE A 514 21.75 9.45 1.93
CA PHE A 514 23.06 10.08 2.07
C PHE A 514 23.85 10.03 0.76
N GLY A 515 23.74 8.95 -0.01
CA GLY A 515 24.36 8.82 -1.32
C GLY A 515 23.83 9.87 -2.31
N TYR A 516 22.52 10.05 -2.35
CA TYR A 516 21.92 11.09 -3.20
C TYR A 516 22.38 12.50 -2.76
N LYS A 517 22.38 12.79 -1.46
CA LYS A 517 22.88 14.07 -0.94
C LYS A 517 24.36 14.31 -1.28
N PHE A 518 25.16 13.27 -1.17
CA PHE A 518 26.60 13.38 -1.48
C PHE A 518 26.84 13.69 -2.96
N VAL A 519 26.11 13.03 -3.85
CA VAL A 519 26.27 13.20 -5.31
C VAL A 519 25.68 14.53 -5.80
N THR A 520 24.44 14.86 -5.38
CA THR A 520 23.71 16.03 -5.89
C THR A 520 23.93 17.29 -5.08
N LYS A 521 24.53 17.18 -3.88
CA LYS A 521 24.68 18.28 -2.90
C LYS A 521 23.34 18.94 -2.57
N SER A 522 22.22 18.20 -2.67
CA SER A 522 20.88 18.71 -2.42
C SER A 522 20.73 19.21 -0.99
N LYS A 523 19.99 20.31 -0.84
CA LYS A 523 19.67 20.92 0.46
C LYS A 523 18.24 20.56 0.85
N SER A 524 17.98 20.45 2.14
CA SER A 524 16.62 20.29 2.66
C SER A 524 15.81 21.56 2.44
N VAL A 525 14.54 21.41 2.11
CA VAL A 525 13.64 22.53 1.84
C VAL A 525 13.30 23.24 3.15
N LYS A 526 13.51 24.56 3.19
CA LYS A 526 13.12 25.36 4.36
C LYS A 526 11.62 25.63 4.35
N PRO A 527 10.96 25.75 5.53
CA PRO A 527 9.51 25.96 5.59
C PRO A 527 9.00 27.16 4.78
N HIS A 528 9.74 28.26 4.73
CA HIS A 528 9.37 29.46 3.96
C HIS A 528 9.58 29.30 2.43
N GLU A 529 10.48 28.40 2.02
CA GLU A 529 10.83 28.14 0.63
C GLU A 529 10.01 26.98 0.02
N ALA A 530 9.27 26.23 0.85
CA ALA A 530 8.48 25.11 0.41
C ALA A 530 7.36 25.56 -0.55
N ASP A 531 7.34 24.96 -1.73
CA ASP A 531 6.37 25.32 -2.74
C ASP A 531 5.00 24.67 -2.48
N LEU A 532 4.09 25.45 -1.89
CA LEU A 532 2.70 25.06 -1.61
C LEU A 532 1.73 25.43 -2.75
N TRP A 533 2.16 26.19 -3.75
CA TRP A 533 1.25 26.87 -4.65
C TRP A 533 1.34 26.45 -6.11
N THR A 534 2.54 26.10 -6.62
CA THR A 534 2.72 25.75 -8.04
C THR A 534 1.82 24.58 -8.44
N GLY A 535 1.01 24.79 -9.48
CA GLY A 535 0.03 23.83 -9.98
C GLY A 535 -1.34 23.88 -9.29
N LYS A 536 -1.49 24.64 -8.17
CA LYS A 536 -2.76 24.72 -7.44
C LYS A 536 -3.86 25.40 -8.28
N ASP A 537 -3.53 26.47 -9.00
CA ASP A 537 -4.48 27.19 -9.86
C ASP A 537 -5.03 26.34 -11.02
N LYS A 538 -4.20 25.43 -11.58
CA LYS A 538 -4.64 24.47 -12.58
C LYS A 538 -5.67 23.50 -11.98
N ILE A 539 -5.38 22.99 -10.80
CA ILE A 539 -6.26 22.05 -10.08
C ILE A 539 -7.57 22.73 -9.67
N ASP A 540 -7.52 23.99 -9.22
CA ASP A 540 -8.70 24.78 -8.85
C ASP A 540 -9.62 24.99 -10.06
N ARG A 541 -9.05 25.24 -11.24
CA ARG A 541 -9.80 25.35 -12.52
C ARG A 541 -10.41 24.02 -12.94
N GLU A 542 -9.63 22.93 -12.95
CA GLU A 542 -10.10 21.59 -13.31
C GLU A 542 -11.26 21.14 -12.39
N GLU A 543 -11.19 21.46 -11.09
CA GLU A 543 -12.26 21.19 -10.13
C GLU A 543 -13.52 22.01 -10.45
N ALA A 544 -13.37 23.31 -10.70
CA ALA A 544 -14.50 24.18 -11.03
C ALA A 544 -15.22 23.72 -12.31
N GLU A 545 -14.47 23.35 -13.34
CA GLU A 545 -15.00 22.80 -14.59
C GLU A 545 -15.72 21.46 -14.38
N PHE A 546 -15.13 20.56 -13.59
CA PHE A 546 -15.75 19.28 -13.25
C PHE A 546 -17.07 19.47 -12.51
N LEU A 547 -17.11 20.37 -11.52
CA LEU A 547 -18.32 20.67 -10.75
C LEU A 547 -19.41 21.30 -11.62
N ALA A 548 -19.05 22.20 -12.53
CA ALA A 548 -19.96 22.82 -13.49
C ALA A 548 -20.56 21.76 -14.44
N ARG A 549 -19.72 20.87 -14.99
CA ARG A 549 -20.17 19.76 -15.86
C ARG A 549 -21.11 18.82 -15.11
N LYS A 550 -20.77 18.41 -13.90
CA LYS A 550 -21.60 17.53 -13.07
C LYS A 550 -22.92 18.18 -12.66
N ALA A 551 -22.93 19.50 -12.41
CA ALA A 551 -24.15 20.25 -12.15
C ALA A 551 -25.08 20.29 -13.39
N ALA A 552 -24.51 20.43 -14.59
CA ALA A 552 -25.26 20.38 -15.87
C ALA A 552 -25.83 18.97 -16.13
N GLU A 553 -25.04 17.92 -15.93
CA GLU A 553 -25.47 16.51 -16.05
C GLU A 553 -26.61 16.19 -15.07
N ASN A 554 -26.50 16.60 -13.80
CA ASN A 554 -27.54 16.36 -12.79
C ASN A 554 -28.87 17.09 -13.09
N LYS A 555 -28.84 18.22 -13.78
CA LYS A 555 -30.09 18.88 -14.27
C LYS A 555 -30.80 18.02 -15.30
N ASN A 556 -30.03 17.31 -16.15
CA ASN A 556 -30.59 16.42 -17.19
C ASN A 556 -31.05 15.05 -16.65
N HIS A 557 -30.48 14.58 -15.54
CA HIS A 557 -30.74 13.26 -14.93
C HIS A 557 -31.76 13.27 -13.76
N LYS A 558 -32.72 14.18 -13.71
CA LYS A 558 -33.78 14.15 -12.68
C LYS A 558 -34.65 12.87 -12.65
N LYS A 559 -34.41 11.90 -13.56
CA LYS A 559 -35.18 10.64 -13.72
C LYS A 559 -34.44 9.37 -13.29
N ALA A 560 -33.30 9.44 -12.62
CA ALA A 560 -32.62 8.22 -12.15
C ALA A 560 -33.36 7.63 -10.93
N GLY A 561 -33.75 6.34 -11.01
CA GLY A 561 -34.58 5.67 -10.03
C GLY A 561 -33.94 5.63 -8.62
N PHE A 562 -34.80 5.49 -7.59
CA PHE A 562 -34.48 5.46 -6.16
C PHE A 562 -33.34 4.48 -5.82
N PHE A 563 -33.29 3.32 -6.48
CA PHE A 563 -32.28 2.27 -6.28
C PHE A 563 -30.88 2.74 -6.74
N TYR A 564 -30.77 3.46 -7.84
CA TYR A 564 -29.53 4.03 -8.35
C TYR A 564 -28.99 5.11 -7.41
N ARG A 565 -29.85 5.96 -6.84
CA ARG A 565 -29.47 7.03 -5.91
C ARG A 565 -28.96 6.53 -4.56
N HIS A 566 -29.53 5.46 -4.02
CA HIS A 566 -29.22 5.00 -2.64
C HIS A 566 -28.21 3.86 -2.58
N PHE A 567 -28.12 3.00 -3.58
CA PHE A 567 -27.22 1.84 -3.56
C PHE A 567 -26.04 2.01 -4.52
N LEU A 568 -26.27 2.38 -5.78
CA LEU A 568 -25.21 2.45 -6.79
C LEU A 568 -24.42 3.77 -6.73
N SER A 569 -25.03 4.90 -6.38
CA SER A 569 -24.32 6.18 -6.22
C SER A 569 -23.38 6.20 -5.00
N TRP A 570 -23.54 5.24 -4.08
CA TRP A 570 -22.62 5.07 -2.96
C TRP A 570 -21.35 4.29 -3.38
N LEU A 571 -21.47 3.42 -4.37
CA LEU A 571 -20.39 2.58 -4.91
C LEU A 571 -19.62 3.29 -6.05
N PHE A 572 -20.24 4.22 -6.76
CA PHE A 572 -19.72 5.00 -7.89
C PHE A 572 -19.80 6.49 -7.61
#